data_36e75aa1ce5dab9d9e029879e89fc8fa
#
_entry.id   36e75aa1ce5dab9d9e029879e89fc8fa
#
_cell.length_a   1.000
_cell.length_b   1.000
_cell.length_c   1.000
_cell.angle_alpha   90.00
_cell.angle_beta   90.00
_cell.angle_gamma   90.00
#
_symmetry.space_group_name_H-M   'P 1'
#
loop_
_entity.id
_entity.type
_entity.pdbx_description
1 polymer ?
#
loop_
_entity_poly.entity_id
_entity_poly.type
_entity_poly.pdbx_seq_one_letter_code
_entity_poly.pdbx_strand_id
1 'polypeptide(L)'
;MKNKIFYLFLTALLSFNLFSNENTLRPGSGVYEFHFFNVTNPAGFVAAIETFDSSSCAAKWRKESGANVGLYSRMGGGYSHIILVAYENYDMMQKGQNIFASCSASSEMNIAFAKTSVSEDYYNYVTELVLEAGDWRLNNVFSNIEVKVKTGSQASYIEAYKLLTDSTADSFGSYGINRVVYGNKYVSHMLYNGSNSIQELNDALDEVYASNEFKSFNRKVGNIRKLVNSTLAQLVKAYPAER
;
A
#
# COMPACT_ATOMS: atom_id res chain seq x y z
N MET A 1 64.72 32.28 22.13
CA MET A 1 63.41 32.53 21.52
C MET A 1 62.83 31.18 21.15
N LYS A 2 61.73 30.71 21.81
CA LYS A 2 61.17 29.37 21.68
C LYS A 2 59.96 29.43 20.75
N ASN A 3 60.04 28.80 19.56
CA ASN A 3 58.94 28.66 18.62
C ASN A 3 58.00 27.54 19.12
N LYS A 4 56.79 27.91 19.47
CA LYS A 4 55.71 26.94 19.73
C LYS A 4 55.00 26.61 18.42
N ILE A 5 55.17 25.38 17.95
CA ILE A 5 54.40 24.81 16.83
C ILE A 5 53.04 24.39 17.37
N PHE A 6 52.00 25.01 16.86
CA PHE A 6 50.62 24.71 17.18
C PHE A 6 50.12 23.60 16.22
N TYR A 7 49.93 22.37 16.72
CA TYR A 7 49.34 21.29 15.95
C TYR A 7 47.81 21.46 15.98
N LEU A 8 47.27 21.82 14.85
CA LEU A 8 45.81 21.82 14.61
C LEU A 8 45.38 20.38 14.31
N PHE A 9 44.74 19.70 15.27
CA PHE A 9 44.10 18.44 15.04
C PHE A 9 42.78 18.71 14.27
N LEU A 10 42.79 18.46 12.97
CA LEU A 10 41.61 18.43 12.13
C LEU A 10 40.92 17.07 12.31
N THR A 11 39.99 16.97 13.26
CA THR A 11 39.10 15.81 13.38
C THR A 11 38.09 15.88 12.24
N ALA A 12 38.37 15.15 11.16
CA ALA A 12 37.37 14.84 10.15
C ALA A 12 36.28 13.93 10.80
N LEU A 13 35.17 14.52 11.18
CA LEU A 13 33.93 13.79 11.46
C LEU A 13 33.45 13.15 10.15
N LEU A 14 33.86 11.91 9.94
CA LEU A 14 33.20 11.03 8.96
C LEU A 14 31.78 10.82 9.43
N SER A 15 30.87 11.66 8.93
CA SER A 15 29.44 11.39 8.96
C SER A 15 29.20 10.12 8.13
N PHE A 16 29.19 8.96 8.78
CA PHE A 16 28.59 7.78 8.21
C PHE A 16 27.10 8.10 8.05
N ASN A 17 26.72 8.55 6.86
CA ASN A 17 25.34 8.41 6.42
C ASN A 17 25.08 6.88 6.39
N LEU A 18 24.49 6.38 7.45
CA LEU A 18 23.78 5.10 7.42
C LEU A 18 22.64 5.32 6.42
N PHE A 19 22.90 5.05 5.15
CA PHE A 19 21.86 4.74 4.21
C PHE A 19 21.19 3.49 4.78
N SER A 20 20.09 3.69 5.53
CA SER A 20 19.19 2.59 5.81
C SER A 20 18.79 2.05 4.44
N ASN A 21 19.07 0.79 4.18
CA ASN A 21 18.65 0.14 2.95
C ASN A 21 17.12 0.23 2.95
N GLU A 22 16.54 1.13 2.13
CA GLU A 22 15.10 1.42 2.13
C GLU A 22 14.26 0.16 1.83
N ASN A 23 14.91 -0.84 1.23
CA ASN A 23 14.31 -2.14 0.92
C ASN A 23 14.34 -3.14 2.09
N THR A 24 14.87 -2.78 3.26
CA THR A 24 14.83 -3.68 4.43
C THR A 24 13.42 -3.78 4.97
N LEU A 25 12.91 -5.00 5.13
CA LEU A 25 11.59 -5.26 5.69
C LEU A 25 11.50 -4.77 7.14
N ARG A 26 10.51 -3.96 7.43
CA ARG A 26 10.27 -3.36 8.76
C ARG A 26 8.81 -3.55 9.18
N PRO A 27 8.50 -3.50 10.50
CA PRO A 27 7.13 -3.43 10.97
C PRO A 27 6.41 -2.24 10.37
N GLY A 28 5.20 -2.44 9.87
CA GLY A 28 4.32 -1.39 9.39
C GLY A 28 3.47 -0.80 10.50
N SER A 29 2.97 0.42 10.31
CA SER A 29 2.06 1.09 11.25
C SER A 29 0.81 1.66 10.58
N GLY A 30 0.72 1.60 9.26
CA GLY A 30 -0.37 2.21 8.49
C GLY A 30 -1.68 1.44 8.59
N VAL A 31 -2.77 2.18 8.46
CA VAL A 31 -4.13 1.67 8.30
C VAL A 31 -4.64 2.06 6.92
N TYR A 32 -5.17 1.11 6.18
CA TYR A 32 -5.56 1.31 4.79
C TYR A 32 -7.02 0.93 4.57
N GLU A 33 -7.78 1.80 3.92
CA GLU A 33 -9.12 1.54 3.41
C GLU A 33 -9.02 1.25 1.92
N PHE A 34 -9.49 0.08 1.51
CA PHE A 34 -9.62 -0.31 0.11
C PHE A 34 -11.07 -0.24 -0.30
N HIS A 35 -11.36 0.58 -1.30
CA HIS A 35 -12.70 0.74 -1.87
C HIS A 35 -12.68 0.25 -3.31
N PHE A 36 -13.47 -0.77 -3.62
CA PHE A 36 -13.52 -1.45 -4.92
C PHE A 36 -14.77 -1.04 -5.69
N PHE A 37 -14.59 -0.72 -6.98
CA PHE A 37 -15.65 -0.27 -7.86
C PHE A 37 -15.63 -0.99 -9.21
N ASN A 38 -16.80 -1.24 -9.76
CA ASN A 38 -16.99 -1.54 -11.18
C ASN A 38 -17.39 -0.25 -11.89
N VAL A 39 -16.41 0.47 -12.42
CA VAL A 39 -16.58 1.77 -13.05
C VAL A 39 -17.09 1.58 -14.48
N THR A 40 -18.23 2.21 -14.80
CA THR A 40 -18.85 2.19 -16.13
C THR A 40 -18.53 3.42 -16.96
N ASN A 41 -18.15 4.52 -16.30
CA ASN A 41 -17.69 5.75 -16.93
C ASN A 41 -16.40 6.26 -16.26
N PRO A 42 -15.21 5.80 -16.70
CA PRO A 42 -13.94 6.16 -16.06
C PRO A 42 -13.65 7.67 -16.04
N ALA A 43 -13.95 8.39 -17.10
CA ALA A 43 -13.72 9.83 -17.15
C ALA A 43 -14.59 10.58 -16.13
N GLY A 44 -15.88 10.23 -16.02
CA GLY A 44 -16.78 10.81 -15.03
C GLY A 44 -16.40 10.44 -13.59
N PHE A 45 -15.89 9.22 -13.37
CA PHE A 45 -15.42 8.76 -12.07
C PHE A 45 -14.19 9.56 -11.59
N VAL A 46 -13.19 9.73 -12.47
CA VAL A 46 -12.00 10.55 -12.19
C VAL A 46 -12.40 12.02 -11.95
N ALA A 47 -13.27 12.60 -12.79
CA ALA A 47 -13.74 13.97 -12.63
C ALA A 47 -14.44 14.20 -11.28
N ALA A 48 -15.18 13.22 -10.77
CA ALA A 48 -15.81 13.31 -9.45
C ALA A 48 -14.78 13.39 -8.32
N ILE A 49 -13.71 12.57 -8.40
CA ILE A 49 -12.61 12.63 -7.42
C ILE A 49 -11.89 13.97 -7.50
N GLU A 50 -11.60 14.48 -8.70
CA GLU A 50 -10.92 15.76 -8.89
C GLU A 50 -11.73 16.94 -8.38
N THR A 51 -13.06 16.90 -8.59
CA THR A 51 -13.97 17.92 -8.04
C THR A 51 -13.94 17.92 -6.51
N PHE A 52 -14.01 16.73 -5.90
CA PHE A 52 -13.84 16.60 -4.44
C PHE A 52 -12.46 17.09 -3.99
N ASP A 53 -11.39 16.65 -4.65
CA ASP A 53 -10.00 16.98 -4.31
C ASP A 53 -9.72 18.48 -4.33
N SER A 54 -10.38 19.22 -5.22
CA SER A 54 -10.28 20.67 -5.32
C SER A 54 -11.08 21.42 -4.25
N SER A 55 -11.85 20.75 -3.41
CA SER A 55 -12.66 21.36 -2.37
C SER A 55 -11.85 21.72 -1.12
N SER A 56 -12.30 22.74 -0.38
CA SER A 56 -11.75 23.09 0.93
C SER A 56 -11.88 21.94 1.95
N CYS A 57 -12.87 21.09 1.75
CA CYS A 57 -13.09 19.92 2.57
C CYS A 57 -12.01 18.86 2.35
N ALA A 58 -11.65 18.55 1.11
CA ALA A 58 -10.58 17.62 0.80
C ALA A 58 -9.22 18.13 1.32
N ALA A 59 -8.95 19.43 1.18
CA ALA A 59 -7.77 20.07 1.74
C ALA A 59 -7.71 19.90 3.26
N LYS A 60 -8.82 20.20 3.97
CA LYS A 60 -8.93 19.98 5.42
C LYS A 60 -8.75 18.51 5.78
N TRP A 61 -9.39 17.60 5.05
CA TRP A 61 -9.30 16.16 5.27
C TRP A 61 -7.85 15.67 5.18
N ARG A 62 -7.14 15.95 4.08
CA ARG A 62 -5.73 15.55 3.90
C ARG A 62 -4.82 16.18 4.97
N LYS A 63 -4.96 17.48 5.21
CA LYS A 63 -4.14 18.21 6.20
C LYS A 63 -4.29 17.68 7.62
N GLU A 64 -5.52 17.42 8.06
CA GLU A 64 -5.78 17.08 9.45
C GLU A 64 -5.71 15.58 9.75
N SER A 65 -5.95 14.69 8.78
CA SER A 65 -5.87 13.25 8.96
C SER A 65 -4.63 12.61 8.32
N GLY A 66 -3.85 13.36 7.53
CA GLY A 66 -2.70 12.83 6.83
C GLY A 66 -3.07 11.81 5.75
N ALA A 67 -4.32 11.81 5.27
CA ALA A 67 -4.79 10.85 4.28
C ALA A 67 -4.02 10.96 2.96
N ASN A 68 -3.41 9.85 2.54
CA ASN A 68 -2.84 9.67 1.21
C ASN A 68 -3.80 8.83 0.38
N VAL A 69 -4.17 9.29 -0.81
CA VAL A 69 -5.14 8.61 -1.66
C VAL A 69 -4.51 8.21 -2.99
N GLY A 70 -4.75 6.98 -3.39
CA GLY A 70 -4.40 6.48 -4.72
C GLY A 70 -5.63 5.94 -5.44
N LEU A 71 -5.84 6.36 -6.68
CA LEU A 71 -6.78 5.75 -7.60
C LEU A 71 -6.02 4.81 -8.53
N TYR A 72 -6.44 3.58 -8.59
CA TYR A 72 -5.85 2.54 -9.44
C TYR A 72 -6.88 1.93 -10.36
N SER A 73 -6.50 1.68 -11.62
CA SER A 73 -7.18 0.69 -12.45
C SER A 73 -6.75 -0.71 -12.04
N ARG A 74 -7.65 -1.70 -12.20
CA ARG A 74 -7.41 -3.06 -11.73
C ARG A 74 -7.71 -4.08 -12.82
N MET A 75 -6.85 -5.07 -12.96
CA MET A 75 -7.06 -6.24 -13.79
C MET A 75 -7.17 -7.49 -12.93
N GLY A 76 -8.20 -8.27 -13.16
CA GLY A 76 -8.54 -9.47 -12.38
C GLY A 76 -9.45 -9.16 -11.19
N GLY A 77 -10.03 -10.22 -10.59
CA GLY A 77 -10.79 -10.17 -9.33
C GLY A 77 -12.16 -9.51 -9.36
N GLY A 78 -12.72 -9.21 -10.53
CA GLY A 78 -14.11 -8.79 -10.69
C GLY A 78 -14.39 -7.29 -10.48
N TYR A 79 -13.41 -6.48 -10.05
CA TYR A 79 -13.54 -5.02 -9.92
C TYR A 79 -12.56 -4.33 -10.86
N SER A 80 -12.97 -3.21 -11.45
CA SER A 80 -12.17 -2.47 -12.44
C SER A 80 -11.27 -1.39 -11.83
N HIS A 81 -11.64 -0.85 -10.67
CA HIS A 81 -10.91 0.23 -9.99
C HIS A 81 -10.85 0.02 -8.48
N ILE A 82 -9.79 0.60 -7.88
CA ILE A 82 -9.59 0.69 -6.44
C ILE A 82 -9.30 2.13 -6.08
N ILE A 83 -9.95 2.63 -5.03
CA ILE A 83 -9.48 3.79 -4.28
C ILE A 83 -8.85 3.26 -3.00
N LEU A 84 -7.57 3.55 -2.82
CA LEU A 84 -6.83 3.29 -1.60
C LEU A 84 -6.74 4.58 -0.80
N VAL A 85 -7.15 4.54 0.47
CA VAL A 85 -6.92 5.63 1.42
C VAL A 85 -6.01 5.11 2.52
N ALA A 86 -4.85 5.73 2.66
CA ALA A 86 -3.84 5.34 3.64
C ALA A 86 -3.76 6.38 4.77
N TYR A 87 -3.80 5.91 6.01
CA TYR A 87 -3.64 6.70 7.22
C TYR A 87 -2.46 6.17 8.04
N GLU A 88 -1.89 7.03 8.87
CA GLU A 88 -0.80 6.65 9.77
C GLU A 88 -1.26 5.64 10.84
N ASN A 89 -2.48 5.83 11.36
CA ASN A 89 -3.07 5.00 12.41
C ASN A 89 -4.60 5.15 12.47
N TYR A 90 -5.25 4.44 13.38
CA TYR A 90 -6.72 4.47 13.55
C TYR A 90 -7.27 5.82 14.01
N ASP A 91 -6.53 6.59 14.82
CA ASP A 91 -6.98 7.92 15.26
C ASP A 91 -7.07 8.87 14.06
N MET A 92 -6.07 8.81 13.16
CA MET A 92 -6.06 9.59 11.92
C MET A 92 -7.16 9.13 10.95
N MET A 93 -7.39 7.81 10.83
CA MET A 93 -8.50 7.27 10.07
C MET A 93 -9.85 7.77 10.60
N GLN A 94 -10.10 7.66 11.91
CA GLN A 94 -11.34 8.12 12.54
C GLN A 94 -11.55 9.63 12.33
N LYS A 95 -10.48 10.42 12.49
CA LYS A 95 -10.52 11.85 12.25
C LYS A 95 -10.85 12.16 10.79
N GLY A 96 -10.21 11.44 9.86
CA GLY A 96 -10.48 11.55 8.43
C GLY A 96 -11.92 11.21 8.08
N GLN A 97 -12.44 10.11 8.58
CA GLN A 97 -13.83 9.70 8.37
C GLN A 97 -14.84 10.73 8.89
N ASN A 98 -14.59 11.33 10.07
CA ASN A 98 -15.45 12.37 10.62
C ASN A 98 -15.47 13.63 9.75
N ILE A 99 -14.31 14.07 9.25
CA ILE A 99 -14.23 15.22 8.33
C ILE A 99 -14.97 14.89 7.03
N PHE A 100 -14.69 13.74 6.44
CA PHE A 100 -15.30 13.29 5.19
C PHE A 100 -16.83 13.20 5.29
N ALA A 101 -17.36 12.60 6.36
CA ALA A 101 -18.78 12.45 6.58
C ALA A 101 -19.53 13.77 6.80
N SER A 102 -18.84 14.80 7.31
CA SER A 102 -19.44 16.12 7.58
C SER A 102 -19.41 17.08 6.37
N CYS A 103 -18.90 16.63 5.22
CA CYS A 103 -18.60 17.47 4.08
C CYS A 103 -19.60 17.28 2.94
N SER A 104 -20.20 18.38 2.42
CA SER A 104 -21.11 18.29 1.28
C SER A 104 -20.43 17.81 0.00
N ALA A 105 -19.17 18.21 -0.23
CA ALA A 105 -18.41 17.78 -1.42
C ALA A 105 -18.19 16.26 -1.46
N SER A 106 -18.08 15.59 -0.30
CA SER A 106 -18.01 14.12 -0.26
C SER A 106 -19.33 13.47 -0.65
N SER A 107 -20.44 14.06 -0.22
CA SER A 107 -21.77 13.58 -0.60
C SER A 107 -22.01 13.74 -2.12
N GLU A 108 -21.58 14.85 -2.70
CA GLU A 108 -21.67 15.11 -4.15
C GLU A 108 -20.80 14.10 -4.93
N MET A 109 -19.57 13.81 -4.45
CA MET A 109 -18.71 12.79 -5.04
C MET A 109 -19.36 11.39 -4.98
N ASN A 110 -19.96 11.02 -3.85
CA ASN A 110 -20.65 9.73 -3.72
C ASN A 110 -21.85 9.60 -4.66
N ILE A 111 -22.60 10.69 -4.87
CA ILE A 111 -23.69 10.73 -5.86
C ILE A 111 -23.14 10.56 -7.29
N ALA A 112 -22.00 11.17 -7.60
CA ALA A 112 -21.33 11.00 -8.89
C ALA A 112 -20.81 9.56 -9.07
N PHE A 113 -20.26 8.94 -8.03
CA PHE A 113 -19.84 7.53 -8.06
C PHE A 113 -21.01 6.61 -8.38
N ALA A 114 -22.18 6.80 -7.76
CA ALA A 114 -23.38 6.02 -8.05
C ALA A 114 -23.84 6.14 -9.51
N LYS A 115 -23.49 7.22 -10.21
CA LYS A 115 -23.80 7.42 -11.64
C LYS A 115 -22.72 6.90 -12.59
N THR A 116 -21.52 6.67 -12.10
CA THR A 116 -20.34 6.31 -12.91
C THR A 116 -19.80 4.92 -12.61
N SER A 117 -20.41 4.20 -11.66
CA SER A 117 -20.08 2.83 -11.31
C SER A 117 -21.35 2.02 -11.01
N VAL A 118 -21.20 0.70 -10.92
CA VAL A 118 -22.28 -0.23 -10.53
C VAL A 118 -22.36 -0.23 -9.00
N SER A 119 -23.37 0.43 -8.45
CA SER A 119 -23.49 0.65 -6.99
C SER A 119 -23.63 -0.63 -6.17
N GLU A 120 -24.30 -1.64 -6.70
CA GLU A 120 -24.50 -2.95 -6.06
C GLU A 120 -23.22 -3.75 -5.91
N ASP A 121 -22.22 -3.44 -6.74
CA ASP A 121 -20.90 -4.10 -6.72
C ASP A 121 -19.88 -3.40 -5.82
N TYR A 122 -20.25 -2.28 -5.18
CA TYR A 122 -19.33 -1.61 -4.27
C TYR A 122 -18.96 -2.50 -3.09
N TYR A 123 -17.66 -2.57 -2.81
CA TYR A 123 -17.11 -3.37 -1.75
C TYR A 123 -15.93 -2.65 -1.10
N ASN A 124 -15.77 -2.79 0.21
CA ASN A 124 -14.64 -2.23 0.91
C ASN A 124 -14.13 -3.13 2.02
N TYR A 125 -12.89 -2.91 2.42
CA TYR A 125 -12.33 -3.48 3.64
C TYR A 125 -11.18 -2.61 4.18
N VAL A 126 -10.89 -2.80 5.47
CA VAL A 126 -9.82 -2.11 6.19
C VAL A 126 -8.73 -3.11 6.51
N THR A 127 -7.49 -2.67 6.32
CA THR A 127 -6.30 -3.45 6.67
C THR A 127 -5.35 -2.68 7.57
N GLU A 128 -4.56 -3.41 8.33
CA GLU A 128 -3.36 -2.92 9.01
C GLU A 128 -2.12 -3.42 8.27
N LEU A 129 -1.18 -2.54 8.07
CA LEU A 129 0.13 -2.89 7.56
C LEU A 129 0.93 -3.63 8.63
N VAL A 130 1.33 -4.87 8.35
CA VAL A 130 2.10 -5.70 9.29
C VAL A 130 3.59 -5.56 9.05
N LEU A 131 4.01 -5.69 7.80
CA LEU A 131 5.40 -5.56 7.37
C LEU A 131 5.45 -4.83 6.04
N GLU A 132 6.48 -3.98 5.86
CA GLU A 132 6.72 -3.28 4.60
C GLU A 132 8.21 -3.11 4.31
N ALA A 133 8.55 -2.95 3.05
CA ALA A 133 9.84 -2.45 2.57
C ALA A 133 9.64 -1.54 1.37
N GLY A 134 10.55 -0.57 1.20
CA GLY A 134 10.41 0.49 0.21
C GLY A 134 9.29 1.47 0.53
N ASP A 135 9.05 2.40 -0.39
CA ASP A 135 7.93 3.35 -0.32
C ASP A 135 6.96 3.07 -1.48
N TRP A 136 5.81 2.47 -1.16
CA TRP A 136 4.80 2.13 -2.16
C TRP A 136 4.29 3.35 -2.96
N ARG A 137 4.37 4.56 -2.40
CA ARG A 137 3.94 5.80 -3.07
C ARG A 137 4.81 6.17 -4.28
N LEU A 138 6.00 5.59 -4.38
CA LEU A 138 6.91 5.79 -5.49
C LEU A 138 6.69 4.81 -6.66
N ASN A 139 5.78 3.84 -6.49
CA ASN A 139 5.51 2.84 -7.51
C ASN A 139 4.20 3.10 -8.25
N ASN A 140 4.16 2.69 -9.51
CA ASN A 140 3.01 2.89 -10.39
C ASN A 140 2.19 1.62 -10.63
N VAL A 141 2.77 0.47 -10.40
CA VAL A 141 2.15 -0.84 -10.70
C VAL A 141 2.34 -1.78 -9.53
N PHE A 142 1.28 -2.54 -9.21
CA PHE A 142 1.26 -3.45 -8.07
C PHE A 142 0.66 -4.80 -8.44
N SER A 143 1.32 -5.87 -8.02
CA SER A 143 0.70 -7.18 -7.85
C SER A 143 0.08 -7.25 -6.45
N ASN A 144 -1.21 -7.51 -6.37
CA ASN A 144 -1.91 -7.73 -5.09
C ASN A 144 -2.34 -9.19 -4.99
N ILE A 145 -1.95 -9.84 -3.90
CA ILE A 145 -2.21 -11.26 -3.64
C ILE A 145 -3.05 -11.37 -2.37
N GLU A 146 -4.31 -11.72 -2.51
CA GLU A 146 -5.26 -11.90 -1.41
C GLU A 146 -5.28 -13.36 -0.97
N VAL A 147 -5.07 -13.59 0.32
CA VAL A 147 -5.01 -14.94 0.90
C VAL A 147 -5.91 -15.09 2.12
N LYS A 148 -6.43 -16.30 2.32
CA LYS A 148 -7.05 -16.75 3.57
C LYS A 148 -6.08 -17.64 4.30
N VAL A 149 -5.54 -17.15 5.41
CA VAL A 149 -4.70 -17.90 6.33
C VAL A 149 -5.57 -18.57 7.38
N LYS A 150 -5.29 -19.84 7.73
CA LYS A 150 -6.02 -20.56 8.78
C LYS A 150 -5.89 -19.85 10.11
N THR A 151 -6.96 -19.84 10.88
CA THR A 151 -6.98 -19.31 12.25
C THR A 151 -5.91 -20.03 13.10
N GLY A 152 -5.13 -19.25 13.84
CA GLY A 152 -4.01 -19.74 14.64
C GLY A 152 -2.67 -19.88 13.88
N SER A 153 -2.67 -19.73 12.53
CA SER A 153 -1.46 -19.86 11.71
C SER A 153 -0.92 -18.52 11.20
N GLN A 154 -1.49 -17.39 11.61
CA GLN A 154 -1.15 -16.07 11.08
C GLN A 154 0.32 -15.71 11.36
N ALA A 155 0.80 -15.94 12.60
CA ALA A 155 2.18 -15.65 12.96
C ALA A 155 3.18 -16.50 12.14
N SER A 156 2.88 -17.79 11.94
CA SER A 156 3.72 -18.68 11.11
C SER A 156 3.72 -18.27 9.64
N TYR A 157 2.60 -17.73 9.15
CA TYR A 157 2.52 -17.23 7.78
C TYR A 157 3.37 -15.95 7.59
N ILE A 158 3.27 -15.00 8.53
CA ILE A 158 4.05 -13.76 8.50
C ILE A 158 5.54 -14.05 8.62
N GLU A 159 5.95 -14.97 9.51
CA GLU A 159 7.34 -15.38 9.64
C GLU A 159 7.88 -16.06 8.36
N ALA A 160 7.08 -16.91 7.72
CA ALA A 160 7.46 -17.53 6.45
C ALA A 160 7.58 -16.47 5.33
N TYR A 161 6.69 -15.47 5.30
CA TYR A 161 6.77 -14.35 4.37
C TYR A 161 8.04 -13.52 4.58
N LYS A 162 8.37 -13.20 5.84
CA LYS A 162 9.59 -12.49 6.19
C LYS A 162 10.84 -13.21 5.67
N LEU A 163 10.94 -14.52 5.91
CA LEU A 163 12.07 -15.32 5.40
C LEU A 163 12.19 -15.33 3.87
N LEU A 164 11.06 -15.29 3.15
CA LEU A 164 11.07 -15.15 1.70
C LEU A 164 11.60 -13.78 1.29
N THR A 165 11.09 -12.72 1.90
CA THR A 165 11.40 -11.34 1.50
C THR A 165 12.79 -10.90 1.93
N ASP A 166 13.35 -11.43 3.02
CA ASP A 166 14.74 -11.18 3.42
C ASP A 166 15.75 -11.62 2.33
N SER A 167 15.38 -12.61 1.51
CA SER A 167 16.23 -13.13 0.43
C SER A 167 15.91 -12.55 -0.97
N THR A 168 14.80 -11.85 -1.11
CA THR A 168 14.32 -11.27 -2.39
C THR A 168 14.08 -9.76 -2.30
N ALA A 169 14.71 -9.11 -1.30
CA ALA A 169 14.46 -7.71 -0.94
C ALA A 169 14.67 -6.71 -2.08
N ASP A 170 15.63 -6.98 -2.97
CA ASP A 170 16.02 -6.07 -4.05
C ASP A 170 15.20 -6.29 -5.34
N SER A 171 14.31 -7.29 -5.37
CA SER A 171 13.55 -7.61 -6.58
C SER A 171 12.43 -6.61 -6.88
N PHE A 172 11.90 -5.91 -5.86
CA PHE A 172 10.77 -4.97 -6.01
C PHE A 172 11.13 -3.57 -5.50
N GLY A 173 10.45 -2.54 -6.03
CA GLY A 173 10.55 -1.16 -5.53
C GLY A 173 9.92 -0.99 -4.15
N SER A 174 8.84 -1.73 -3.90
CA SER A 174 8.21 -1.85 -2.58
C SER A 174 7.47 -3.18 -2.46
N TYR A 175 7.33 -3.68 -1.25
CA TYR A 175 6.53 -4.86 -0.97
C TYR A 175 6.07 -4.88 0.49
N GLY A 176 5.01 -5.65 0.76
CA GLY A 176 4.53 -5.75 2.13
C GLY A 176 3.37 -6.72 2.29
N ILE A 177 2.97 -6.87 3.54
CA ILE A 177 1.82 -7.68 3.93
C ILE A 177 0.90 -6.91 4.86
N ASN A 178 -0.36 -6.86 4.51
CA ASN A 178 -1.43 -6.27 5.29
C ASN A 178 -2.27 -7.37 5.92
N ARG A 179 -2.72 -7.16 7.17
CA ARG A 179 -3.76 -7.95 7.83
C ARG A 179 -5.12 -7.30 7.57
N VAL A 180 -6.09 -8.06 7.06
CA VAL A 180 -7.48 -7.59 6.94
C VAL A 180 -8.12 -7.61 8.32
N VAL A 181 -8.67 -6.45 8.74
CA VAL A 181 -9.25 -6.26 10.07
C VAL A 181 -10.77 -6.23 10.00
N TYR A 182 -11.33 -5.46 9.04
CA TYR A 182 -12.77 -5.29 8.88
C TYR A 182 -13.19 -5.46 7.42
N GLY A 183 -14.44 -5.84 7.19
CA GLY A 183 -15.12 -5.78 5.88
C GLY A 183 -14.98 -7.03 5.01
N ASN A 184 -14.04 -7.95 5.27
CA ASN A 184 -13.85 -9.13 4.40
C ASN A 184 -13.74 -10.44 5.18
N LYS A 185 -14.72 -11.33 4.99
CA LYS A 185 -14.72 -12.67 5.62
C LYS A 185 -13.90 -13.72 4.86
N TYR A 186 -13.58 -13.46 3.60
CA TYR A 186 -12.91 -14.43 2.71
C TYR A 186 -11.39 -14.24 2.67
N VAL A 187 -10.90 -13.03 2.91
CA VAL A 187 -9.48 -12.67 2.92
C VAL A 187 -9.05 -12.36 4.35
N SER A 188 -7.87 -12.80 4.73
CA SER A 188 -7.27 -12.47 6.03
C SER A 188 -6.00 -11.63 5.90
N HIS A 189 -5.30 -11.77 4.77
CA HIS A 189 -4.09 -10.99 4.48
C HIS A 189 -4.05 -10.65 3.00
N MET A 190 -3.46 -9.49 2.70
CA MET A 190 -3.14 -9.03 1.37
C MET A 190 -1.65 -8.73 1.29
N LEU A 191 -0.97 -9.37 0.35
CA LEU A 191 0.41 -9.07 0.00
C LEU A 191 0.41 -8.13 -1.20
N TYR A 192 1.39 -7.23 -1.25
CA TYR A 192 1.61 -6.41 -2.43
C TYR A 192 3.09 -6.40 -2.81
N ASN A 193 3.35 -6.27 -4.11
CA ASN A 193 4.66 -6.02 -4.68
C ASN A 193 4.51 -4.87 -5.68
N GLY A 194 5.31 -3.81 -5.51
CA GLY A 194 5.25 -2.60 -6.31
C GLY A 194 6.48 -2.42 -7.18
N SER A 195 6.28 -1.91 -8.40
CA SER A 195 7.31 -1.55 -9.38
C SER A 195 6.89 -0.34 -10.21
N ASN A 196 7.77 0.20 -11.03
CA ASN A 196 7.46 1.36 -11.85
C ASN A 196 6.79 1.00 -13.19
N SER A 197 6.95 -0.25 -13.65
CA SER A 197 6.31 -0.75 -14.86
C SER A 197 5.83 -2.19 -14.72
N ILE A 198 4.90 -2.60 -15.59
CA ILE A 198 4.40 -3.98 -15.65
C ILE A 198 5.54 -4.96 -16.00
N GLN A 199 6.47 -4.54 -16.86
CA GLN A 199 7.59 -5.38 -17.27
C GLN A 199 8.52 -5.65 -16.08
N GLU A 200 8.96 -4.59 -15.35
CA GLU A 200 9.79 -4.74 -14.15
C GLU A 200 9.12 -5.61 -13.09
N LEU A 201 7.81 -5.42 -12.89
CA LEU A 201 7.04 -6.22 -11.93
C LEU A 201 7.03 -7.71 -12.32
N ASN A 202 6.80 -8.01 -13.60
CA ASN A 202 6.76 -9.40 -14.07
C ASN A 202 8.14 -10.05 -14.02
N ASP A 203 9.20 -9.35 -14.44
CA ASP A 203 10.58 -9.85 -14.36
C ASP A 203 10.96 -10.19 -12.91
N ALA A 204 10.62 -9.31 -11.96
CA ALA A 204 10.85 -9.53 -10.53
C ALA A 204 10.02 -10.71 -9.99
N LEU A 205 8.76 -10.84 -10.39
CA LEU A 205 7.91 -11.98 -10.00
C LEU A 205 8.44 -13.30 -10.53
N ASP A 206 8.90 -13.34 -11.78
CA ASP A 206 9.47 -14.55 -12.39
C ASP A 206 10.75 -14.98 -11.67
N GLU A 207 11.63 -14.04 -11.32
CA GLU A 207 12.82 -14.30 -10.50
C GLU A 207 12.45 -14.90 -9.15
N VAL A 208 11.53 -14.25 -8.41
CA VAL A 208 11.07 -14.72 -7.10
C VAL A 208 10.45 -16.11 -7.21
N TYR A 209 9.57 -16.35 -8.18
CA TYR A 209 8.88 -17.64 -8.35
C TYR A 209 9.82 -18.78 -8.73
N ALA A 210 10.90 -18.49 -9.46
CA ALA A 210 11.92 -19.48 -9.80
C ALA A 210 12.82 -19.84 -8.61
N SER A 211 12.90 -18.99 -7.57
CA SER A 211 13.81 -19.12 -6.45
C SER A 211 13.54 -20.36 -5.56
N ASN A 212 14.57 -20.83 -4.88
CA ASN A 212 14.44 -21.91 -3.89
C ASN A 212 13.71 -21.43 -2.63
N GLU A 213 13.83 -20.17 -2.31
CA GLU A 213 13.19 -19.47 -1.20
C GLU A 213 11.67 -19.48 -1.38
N PHE A 214 11.18 -19.17 -2.57
CA PHE A 214 9.75 -19.25 -2.89
C PHE A 214 9.22 -20.70 -2.85
N LYS A 215 10.00 -21.67 -3.34
CA LYS A 215 9.64 -23.09 -3.22
C LYS A 215 9.57 -23.52 -1.75
N SER A 216 10.51 -23.04 -0.91
CA SER A 216 10.52 -23.29 0.53
C SER A 216 9.33 -22.62 1.23
N PHE A 217 9.06 -21.37 0.91
CA PHE A 217 7.87 -20.64 1.38
C PHE A 217 6.60 -21.43 1.06
N ASN A 218 6.39 -21.82 -0.19
CA ASN A 218 5.18 -22.56 -0.60
C ASN A 218 5.02 -23.89 0.16
N ARG A 219 6.11 -24.61 0.42
CA ARG A 219 6.05 -25.83 1.27
C ARG A 219 5.62 -25.54 2.70
N LYS A 220 6.11 -24.42 3.29
CA LYS A 220 5.76 -24.03 4.66
C LYS A 220 4.30 -23.59 4.79
N VAL A 221 3.80 -22.82 3.80
CA VAL A 221 2.48 -22.17 3.91
C VAL A 221 1.36 -22.88 3.14
N GLY A 222 1.67 -23.86 2.32
CA GLY A 222 0.68 -24.52 1.45
C GLY A 222 -0.49 -25.14 2.19
N ASN A 223 -0.25 -25.65 3.41
CA ASN A 223 -1.28 -26.27 4.26
C ASN A 223 -2.07 -25.25 5.11
N ILE A 224 -1.56 -24.03 5.26
CA ILE A 224 -2.13 -23.02 6.17
C ILE A 224 -2.72 -21.81 5.45
N ARG A 225 -2.57 -21.73 4.13
CA ARG A 225 -3.17 -20.66 3.31
C ARG A 225 -4.00 -21.19 2.15
N LYS A 226 -4.96 -20.39 1.72
CA LYS A 226 -5.67 -20.51 0.45
C LYS A 226 -5.49 -19.20 -0.31
N LEU A 227 -5.04 -19.28 -1.57
CA LEU A 227 -5.07 -18.14 -2.48
C LEU A 227 -6.55 -17.82 -2.80
N VAL A 228 -6.94 -16.58 -2.57
CA VAL A 228 -8.29 -16.09 -2.85
C VAL A 228 -8.30 -15.37 -4.19
N ASN A 229 -7.32 -14.48 -4.40
CA ASN A 229 -7.22 -13.68 -5.60
C ASN A 229 -5.78 -13.25 -5.88
N SER A 230 -5.48 -12.98 -7.15
CA SER A 230 -4.22 -12.35 -7.59
C SER A 230 -4.58 -11.35 -8.69
N THR A 231 -4.18 -10.10 -8.52
CA THR A 231 -4.61 -8.99 -9.38
C THR A 231 -3.47 -8.04 -9.65
N LEU A 232 -3.54 -7.37 -10.79
CA LEU A 232 -2.67 -6.26 -11.15
C LEU A 232 -3.41 -4.95 -10.93
N ALA A 233 -2.78 -3.99 -10.24
CA ALA A 233 -3.28 -2.63 -10.08
C ALA A 233 -2.28 -1.65 -10.69
N GLN A 234 -2.77 -0.68 -11.45
CA GLN A 234 -1.96 0.37 -12.05
C GLN A 234 -2.46 1.73 -11.59
N LEU A 235 -1.55 2.57 -11.12
CA LEU A 235 -1.84 3.91 -10.65
C LEU A 235 -2.43 4.76 -11.80
N VAL A 236 -3.63 5.29 -11.58
CA VAL A 236 -4.27 6.29 -12.44
C VAL A 236 -3.90 7.69 -11.96
N LYS A 237 -4.04 7.91 -10.64
CA LYS A 237 -3.70 9.20 -10.03
C LYS A 237 -3.46 9.06 -8.52
N ALA A 238 -2.50 9.83 -8.01
CA ALA A 238 -2.23 9.97 -6.58
C ALA A 238 -2.67 11.35 -6.09
N TYR A 239 -3.20 11.38 -4.87
CA TYR A 239 -3.59 12.59 -4.13
C TYR A 239 -2.90 12.52 -2.77
N PRO A 240 -1.66 13.05 -2.67
CA PRO A 240 -0.86 12.94 -1.45
C PRO A 240 -1.45 13.78 -0.32
N ALA A 241 -1.13 13.42 0.91
CA ALA A 241 -1.38 14.26 2.07
C ALA A 241 -0.67 15.62 1.87
N GLU A 242 -1.34 16.70 2.27
CA GLU A 242 -0.69 18.02 2.33
C GLU A 242 0.32 17.99 3.49
N ARG A 243 1.59 18.29 3.17
CA ARG A 243 2.67 18.42 4.15
C ARG A 243 2.73 19.80 4.74
#